data_14e66da5fa1b3e74192ceec68e5a3076
#
_entry.id   14e66da5fa1b3e74192ceec68e5a3076
#
_cell.length_a   1.000
_cell.length_b   1.000
_cell.length_c   1.000
_cell.angle_alpha   90.00
_cell.angle_beta   90.00
_cell.angle_gamma   90.00
#
_symmetry.space_group_name_H-M   'P 1'
#
loop_
_entity.id
_entity.type
_entity.pdbx_description
1 polymer ?
#
loop_
_entity_poly.entity_id
_entity_poly.type
_entity_poly.pdbx_seq_one_letter_code
_entity_poly.pdbx_strand_id
1 'polypeptide(L)'
;PSGNSHGMTVNALLNNDNKCQSVRTLDDATIKIWERIKLIKGNMGLPPENLVFVDVRDFESQETHLVHENEINWIQPSDIKENGIEKCIDMIFNTLSHCNYLYVSFDVDSLDMDIAIATGTPVEGGLTLDQAKKLIGALVSDSRTQCLEITEFNPTLPNPELLLPAIEQLLQPVLS
;
A
#
# COMPACT_ATOMS: atom_id res chain seq x y z
N PRO A 1 2.46 -16.53 6.31
CA PRO A 1 2.45 -17.95 6.01
C PRO A 1 2.53 -18.35 4.56
N SER A 2 2.02 -17.53 3.59
CA SER A 2 2.25 -17.79 2.16
C SER A 2 3.75 -17.84 1.83
N GLY A 3 4.55 -16.99 2.44
CA GLY A 3 5.98 -16.84 2.16
C GLY A 3 6.24 -16.06 0.87
N ASN A 4 5.24 -15.36 0.37
CA ASN A 4 5.35 -14.52 -0.82
C ASN A 4 6.12 -13.23 -0.52
N SER A 5 7.08 -12.89 -1.36
CA SER A 5 7.96 -11.73 -1.13
C SER A 5 7.26 -10.38 -1.28
N HIS A 6 6.17 -10.29 -2.05
CA HIS A 6 5.42 -9.05 -2.23
C HIS A 6 4.82 -8.54 -0.90
N GLY A 7 4.36 -9.41 0.00
CA GLY A 7 3.88 -9.02 1.32
C GLY A 7 4.97 -8.63 2.33
N MET A 8 6.25 -8.69 1.95
CA MET A 8 7.39 -8.45 2.86
C MET A 8 8.03 -7.07 2.70
N THR A 9 7.67 -6.31 1.66
CA THR A 9 8.35 -5.04 1.31
C THR A 9 8.22 -4.00 2.42
N VAL A 10 7.03 -3.79 2.96
CA VAL A 10 6.80 -2.85 4.05
C VAL A 10 7.52 -3.28 5.33
N ASN A 11 7.57 -4.58 5.64
CA ASN A 11 8.34 -5.11 6.77
C ASN A 11 9.84 -4.79 6.66
N ALA A 12 10.38 -4.88 5.45
CA ALA A 12 11.77 -4.48 5.21
C ALA A 12 11.97 -2.98 5.47
N LEU A 13 11.02 -2.13 5.06
CA LEU A 13 11.06 -0.68 5.33
C LEU A 13 10.95 -0.37 6.82
N LEU A 14 10.10 -1.06 7.55
CA LEU A 14 9.93 -0.92 9.00
C LEU A 14 11.12 -1.50 9.80
N ASN A 15 12.02 -2.23 9.14
CA ASN A 15 13.09 -3.00 9.79
C ASN A 15 12.55 -4.05 10.79
N ASN A 16 11.40 -4.64 10.47
CA ASN A 16 10.68 -5.59 11.31
C ASN A 16 10.78 -7.01 10.73
N ASP A 17 10.99 -7.99 11.59
CA ASP A 17 11.12 -9.40 11.19
C ASP A 17 9.84 -10.21 11.44
N ASN A 18 8.88 -9.66 12.18
CA ASN A 18 7.66 -10.36 12.61
C ASN A 18 7.94 -11.78 13.19
N LYS A 19 9.01 -11.90 13.96
CA LYS A 19 9.53 -13.20 14.44
C LYS A 19 8.54 -13.94 15.33
N CYS A 20 7.74 -13.20 16.11
CA CYS A 20 6.75 -13.79 17.01
C CYS A 20 5.64 -14.55 16.26
N GLN A 21 5.42 -14.24 14.99
CA GLN A 21 4.42 -14.86 14.13
C GLN A 21 5.02 -15.84 13.10
N SER A 22 6.32 -16.12 13.20
CA SER A 22 7.00 -17.02 12.26
C SER A 22 6.48 -18.45 12.39
N VAL A 23 6.05 -19.02 11.26
CA VAL A 23 5.57 -20.42 11.18
C VAL A 23 6.59 -21.36 10.53
N ARG A 24 7.73 -20.84 10.07
CA ARG A 24 8.79 -21.60 9.40
C ARG A 24 10.16 -21.25 9.97
N THR A 25 11.02 -22.25 10.02
CA THR A 25 12.45 -22.03 10.27
C THR A 25 13.11 -21.69 8.94
N LEU A 26 13.79 -20.54 8.90
CA LEU A 26 14.55 -20.10 7.73
C LEU A 26 15.99 -20.62 7.82
N ASP A 27 16.58 -20.92 6.66
CA ASP A 27 18.01 -21.22 6.58
C ASP A 27 18.87 -19.94 6.69
N ASP A 28 20.16 -20.13 7.03
CA ASP A 28 21.10 -19.03 7.23
C ASP A 28 21.29 -18.16 5.97
N ALA A 29 21.17 -18.73 4.77
CA ALA A 29 21.34 -18.01 3.53
C ALA A 29 20.17 -17.05 3.31
N THR A 30 18.93 -17.53 3.53
CA THR A 30 17.70 -16.72 3.47
C THR A 30 17.73 -15.58 4.50
N ILE A 31 18.15 -15.87 5.74
CA ILE A 31 18.29 -14.85 6.79
C ILE A 31 19.29 -13.76 6.36
N LYS A 32 20.45 -14.14 5.82
CA LYS A 32 21.46 -13.18 5.35
C LYS A 32 20.95 -12.31 4.21
N ILE A 33 20.17 -12.85 3.29
CA ILE A 33 19.54 -12.09 2.19
C ILE A 33 18.56 -11.08 2.78
N TRP A 34 17.69 -11.51 3.69
CA TRP A 34 16.72 -10.64 4.36
C TRP A 34 17.40 -9.48 5.09
N GLU A 35 18.44 -9.74 5.88
CA GLU A 35 19.21 -8.69 6.56
C GLU A 35 19.81 -7.67 5.56
N ARG A 36 20.30 -8.15 4.41
CA ARG A 36 20.80 -7.27 3.35
C ARG A 36 19.71 -6.41 2.73
N ILE A 37 18.52 -6.94 2.51
CA ILE A 37 17.37 -6.19 1.99
C ILE A 37 17.01 -5.06 2.95
N LYS A 38 16.90 -5.33 4.23
CA LYS A 38 16.61 -4.32 5.25
C LYS A 38 17.66 -3.19 5.29
N LEU A 39 18.91 -3.49 4.96
CA LEU A 39 20.00 -2.52 4.95
C LEU A 39 20.09 -1.66 3.68
N ILE A 40 19.34 -1.94 2.61
CA ILE A 40 19.37 -1.16 1.36
C ILE A 40 19.06 0.33 1.62
N LYS A 41 18.15 0.61 2.54
CA LYS A 41 17.77 1.98 2.97
C LYS A 41 18.67 2.59 4.04
N GLY A 42 19.75 1.92 4.43
CA GLY A 42 20.59 2.26 5.60
C GLY A 42 20.02 1.67 6.90
N ASN A 43 20.57 2.11 8.04
CA ASN A 43 20.23 1.53 9.34
C ASN A 43 18.93 2.06 9.96
N MET A 44 18.34 3.10 9.39
CA MET A 44 17.09 3.68 9.90
C MET A 44 15.89 3.07 9.17
N GLY A 45 14.98 2.46 9.93
CA GLY A 45 13.68 2.03 9.45
C GLY A 45 12.76 3.22 9.16
N LEU A 46 11.70 2.99 8.38
CA LEU A 46 10.56 3.90 8.33
C LEU A 46 9.85 3.83 9.70
N PRO A 47 9.70 4.96 10.42
CA PRO A 47 8.90 4.96 11.64
C PRO A 47 7.45 4.56 11.33
N PRO A 48 6.82 3.67 12.12
CA PRO A 48 5.45 3.21 11.86
C PRO A 48 4.42 4.35 11.80
N GLU A 49 4.62 5.41 12.59
CA GLU A 49 3.79 6.61 12.57
C GLU A 49 3.83 7.40 11.26
N ASN A 50 4.83 7.14 10.42
CA ASN A 50 4.97 7.74 9.08
C ASN A 50 4.35 6.87 7.97
N LEU A 51 3.61 5.84 8.34
CA LEU A 51 2.96 4.92 7.41
C LEU A 51 1.45 4.94 7.61
N VAL A 52 0.71 5.01 6.51
CA VAL A 52 -0.75 4.86 6.49
C VAL A 52 -1.12 3.83 5.44
N PHE A 53 -1.79 2.77 5.85
CA PHE A 53 -2.47 1.86 4.94
C PHE A 53 -3.87 2.35 4.64
N VAL A 54 -4.29 2.26 3.38
CA VAL A 54 -5.63 2.65 2.95
C VAL A 54 -6.24 1.51 2.16
N ASP A 55 -7.45 1.11 2.55
CA ASP A 55 -8.28 0.12 1.86
C ASP A 55 -7.63 -1.27 1.68
N VAL A 56 -6.68 -1.65 2.52
CA VAL A 56 -6.13 -3.01 2.46
C VAL A 56 -7.18 -3.99 2.97
N ARG A 57 -7.48 -5.02 2.18
CA ARG A 57 -8.61 -5.95 2.39
C ARG A 57 -8.19 -7.38 2.68
N ASP A 58 -7.13 -7.84 2.05
CA ASP A 58 -6.65 -9.22 2.19
C ASP A 58 -5.37 -9.27 3.03
N PHE A 59 -5.54 -9.52 4.33
CA PHE A 59 -4.45 -9.67 5.28
C PHE A 59 -4.34 -11.11 5.78
N GLU A 60 -3.14 -11.60 5.86
CA GLU A 60 -2.85 -12.75 6.74
C GLU A 60 -2.90 -12.31 8.21
N SER A 61 -3.27 -13.23 9.11
CA SER A 61 -3.39 -12.92 10.55
C SER A 61 -2.07 -12.38 11.15
N GLN A 62 -0.93 -12.75 10.60
CA GLN A 62 0.39 -12.29 11.01
C GLN A 62 0.67 -10.86 10.60
N GLU A 63 0.11 -10.42 9.47
CA GLU A 63 0.21 -9.04 8.99
C GLU A 63 -0.69 -8.13 9.83
N THR A 64 -1.93 -8.57 10.10
CA THR A 64 -2.83 -7.86 11.01
C THR A 64 -2.21 -7.66 12.40
N HIS A 65 -1.57 -8.72 12.93
CA HIS A 65 -0.86 -8.63 14.21
C HIS A 65 0.24 -7.55 14.18
N LEU A 66 1.03 -7.52 13.11
CA LEU A 66 2.11 -6.55 12.95
C LEU A 66 1.59 -5.11 12.86
N VAL A 67 0.50 -4.89 12.12
CA VAL A 67 -0.15 -3.57 12.01
C VAL A 67 -0.56 -3.07 13.39
N HIS A 68 -1.18 -3.94 14.21
CA HIS A 68 -1.61 -3.60 15.56
C HIS A 68 -0.44 -3.42 16.54
N GLU A 69 0.56 -4.31 16.50
CA GLU A 69 1.71 -4.26 17.39
C GLU A 69 2.55 -2.99 17.19
N ASN A 70 2.64 -2.50 15.96
CA ASN A 70 3.38 -1.29 15.62
C ASN A 70 2.50 -0.03 15.57
N GLU A 71 1.23 -0.13 15.93
CA GLU A 71 0.27 0.99 15.90
C GLU A 71 0.24 1.71 14.54
N ILE A 72 0.39 0.95 13.43
CA ILE A 72 0.37 1.51 12.08
C ILE A 72 -1.04 2.01 11.77
N ASN A 73 -1.13 3.23 11.27
CA ASN A 73 -2.40 3.81 10.88
C ASN A 73 -2.99 3.04 9.69
N TRP A 74 -4.20 2.56 9.85
CA TRP A 74 -4.91 1.80 8.84
C TRP A 74 -6.33 2.32 8.68
N ILE A 75 -6.59 2.95 7.54
CA ILE A 75 -7.92 3.35 7.10
C ILE A 75 -8.56 2.14 6.41
N GLN A 76 -9.51 1.53 7.09
CA GLN A 76 -10.17 0.32 6.66
C GLN A 76 -11.25 0.59 5.61
N PRO A 77 -11.66 -0.41 4.82
CA PRO A 77 -12.80 -0.28 3.89
C PRO A 77 -14.07 0.22 4.58
N SER A 78 -14.31 -0.19 5.84
CA SER A 78 -15.43 0.30 6.65
C SER A 78 -15.37 1.80 6.91
N ASP A 79 -14.17 2.36 7.15
CA ASP A 79 -14.00 3.79 7.39
C ASP A 79 -14.35 4.61 6.15
N ILE A 80 -13.95 4.12 4.96
CA ILE A 80 -14.26 4.76 3.69
C ILE A 80 -15.78 4.71 3.42
N LYS A 81 -16.41 3.59 3.73
CA LYS A 81 -17.86 3.40 3.56
C LYS A 81 -18.68 4.28 4.49
N GLU A 82 -18.26 4.42 5.75
CA GLU A 82 -18.99 5.15 6.79
C GLU A 82 -18.73 6.65 6.74
N ASN A 83 -17.50 7.05 6.45
CA ASN A 83 -17.06 8.44 6.54
C ASN A 83 -16.91 9.15 5.20
N GLY A 84 -16.81 8.39 4.11
CA GLY A 84 -16.49 8.91 2.78
C GLY A 84 -15.00 9.14 2.56
N ILE A 85 -14.59 9.18 1.29
CA ILE A 85 -13.17 9.27 0.91
C ILE A 85 -12.54 10.61 1.31
N GLU A 86 -13.30 11.70 1.31
CA GLU A 86 -12.82 13.03 1.66
C GLU A 86 -12.36 13.09 3.12
N LYS A 87 -13.11 12.50 4.04
CA LYS A 87 -12.72 12.43 5.44
C LYS A 87 -11.51 11.53 5.66
N CYS A 88 -11.39 10.44 4.88
CA CYS A 88 -10.22 9.58 4.92
C CYS A 88 -8.96 10.32 4.42
N ILE A 89 -9.08 11.18 3.41
CA ILE A 89 -8.00 12.07 2.95
C ILE A 89 -7.55 13.00 4.07
N ASP A 90 -8.51 13.63 4.78
CA ASP A 90 -8.19 14.48 5.93
C ASP A 90 -7.47 13.70 7.04
N MET A 91 -7.87 12.46 7.30
CA MET A 91 -7.20 11.58 8.26
C MET A 91 -5.75 11.31 7.85
N ILE A 92 -5.49 11.02 6.57
CA ILE A 92 -4.12 10.80 6.04
C ILE A 92 -3.27 12.05 6.27
N PHE A 93 -3.75 13.22 5.86
CA PHE A 93 -3.00 14.47 6.01
C PHE A 93 -2.74 14.84 7.46
N ASN A 94 -3.70 14.60 8.36
CA ASN A 94 -3.52 14.83 9.79
C ASN A 94 -2.47 13.88 10.38
N THR A 95 -2.54 12.59 10.05
CA THR A 95 -1.56 11.58 10.50
C THR A 95 -0.16 11.94 10.04
N LEU A 96 0.00 12.32 8.77
CA LEU A 96 1.31 12.62 8.16
C LEU A 96 1.65 14.13 8.20
N SER A 97 1.00 14.91 9.07
CA SER A 97 1.20 16.37 9.13
C SER A 97 2.63 16.78 9.49
N HIS A 98 3.35 15.93 10.22
CA HIS A 98 4.73 16.15 10.63
C HIS A 98 5.77 15.71 9.57
N CYS A 99 5.34 15.04 8.49
CA CYS A 99 6.22 14.59 7.42
C CYS A 99 6.50 15.73 6.44
N ASN A 100 7.79 15.91 6.07
CA ASN A 100 8.22 16.92 5.09
C ASN A 100 8.09 16.43 3.64
N TYR A 101 8.06 15.12 3.43
CA TYR A 101 7.96 14.49 2.12
C TYR A 101 6.98 13.33 2.20
N LEU A 102 6.19 13.15 1.13
CA LEU A 102 5.26 12.04 0.98
C LEU A 102 5.67 11.20 -0.23
N TYR A 103 5.60 9.91 -0.06
CA TYR A 103 5.67 8.90 -1.10
C TYR A 103 4.33 8.18 -1.15
N VAL A 104 3.72 8.10 -2.32
CA VAL A 104 2.43 7.46 -2.52
C VAL A 104 2.64 6.21 -3.37
N SER A 105 2.35 5.04 -2.82
CA SER A 105 2.29 3.79 -3.58
C SER A 105 0.83 3.41 -3.77
N PHE A 106 0.36 3.44 -5.02
CA PHE A 106 -1.00 3.06 -5.39
C PHE A 106 -0.96 1.70 -6.06
N ASP A 107 -1.47 0.72 -5.35
CA ASP A 107 -1.68 -0.60 -5.88
C ASP A 107 -3.01 -0.66 -6.63
N VAL A 108 -3.00 -1.13 -7.89
CA VAL A 108 -4.22 -1.16 -8.70
C VAL A 108 -5.24 -2.16 -8.18
N ASP A 109 -4.85 -3.13 -7.35
CA ASP A 109 -5.78 -4.05 -6.71
C ASP A 109 -6.54 -3.43 -5.53
N SER A 110 -6.19 -2.20 -5.11
CA SER A 110 -7.02 -1.39 -4.22
C SER A 110 -8.34 -0.96 -4.86
N LEU A 111 -8.42 -0.92 -6.20
CA LEU A 111 -9.67 -0.73 -6.92
C LEU A 111 -10.59 -1.96 -6.75
N ASP A 112 -11.89 -1.74 -6.89
CA ASP A 112 -12.85 -2.85 -6.91
C ASP A 112 -12.51 -3.86 -8.02
N MET A 113 -12.73 -5.14 -7.77
CA MET A 113 -12.39 -6.22 -8.69
C MET A 113 -13.01 -6.08 -10.09
N ASP A 114 -14.16 -5.38 -10.21
CA ASP A 114 -14.80 -5.12 -11.49
C ASP A 114 -13.98 -4.13 -12.35
N ILE A 115 -13.07 -3.37 -11.74
CA ILE A 115 -12.16 -2.43 -12.39
C ILE A 115 -10.76 -3.03 -12.48
N ALA A 116 -10.26 -3.62 -11.39
CA ALA A 116 -8.90 -4.17 -11.25
C ALA A 116 -8.76 -5.56 -11.88
N ILE A 117 -9.12 -5.69 -13.15
CA ILE A 117 -9.15 -6.97 -13.88
C ILE A 117 -7.78 -7.49 -14.33
N ALA A 118 -6.76 -6.64 -14.32
CA ALA A 118 -5.40 -6.98 -14.76
C ALA A 118 -4.38 -6.87 -13.61
N THR A 119 -4.75 -7.41 -12.46
CA THR A 119 -3.89 -7.59 -11.27
C THR A 119 -3.89 -9.04 -10.82
N GLY A 120 -2.90 -9.43 -10.01
CA GLY A 120 -2.74 -10.79 -9.53
C GLY A 120 -3.78 -11.22 -8.49
N THR A 121 -4.28 -10.28 -7.69
CA THR A 121 -5.12 -10.54 -6.51
C THR A 121 -6.35 -9.60 -6.45
N PRO A 122 -7.24 -9.62 -7.45
CA PRO A 122 -8.43 -8.77 -7.43
C PRO A 122 -9.37 -9.21 -6.28
N VAL A 123 -9.81 -8.23 -5.47
CA VAL A 123 -10.68 -8.46 -4.31
C VAL A 123 -11.90 -7.54 -4.38
N GLU A 124 -13.09 -8.09 -4.09
CA GLU A 124 -14.35 -7.34 -4.04
C GLU A 124 -14.35 -6.27 -2.93
N GLY A 125 -15.09 -5.19 -3.15
CA GLY A 125 -15.31 -4.14 -2.16
C GLY A 125 -14.20 -3.10 -2.08
N GLY A 126 -13.41 -2.96 -3.14
CA GLY A 126 -12.37 -1.94 -3.26
C GLY A 126 -12.88 -0.55 -3.58
N LEU A 127 -11.94 0.37 -3.78
CA LEU A 127 -12.24 1.74 -4.17
C LEU A 127 -12.95 1.79 -5.53
N THR A 128 -13.98 2.60 -5.62
CA THR A 128 -14.49 3.02 -6.92
C THR A 128 -13.45 3.91 -7.61
N LEU A 129 -13.52 4.00 -8.94
CA LEU A 129 -12.61 4.87 -9.70
C LEU A 129 -12.71 6.34 -9.25
N ASP A 130 -13.88 6.82 -8.91
CA ASP A 130 -14.08 8.19 -8.42
C ASP A 130 -13.44 8.42 -7.04
N GLN A 131 -13.52 7.44 -6.13
CA GLN A 131 -12.85 7.51 -4.84
C GLN A 131 -11.33 7.51 -5.01
N ALA A 132 -10.80 6.62 -5.85
CA ALA A 132 -9.37 6.55 -6.14
C ALA A 132 -8.85 7.85 -6.79
N LYS A 133 -9.60 8.42 -7.75
CA LYS A 133 -9.26 9.72 -8.37
C LYS A 133 -9.20 10.86 -7.37
N LYS A 134 -10.18 10.95 -6.46
CA LYS A 134 -10.19 11.95 -5.40
C LYS A 134 -9.01 11.79 -4.46
N LEU A 135 -8.74 10.55 -4.03
CA LEU A 135 -7.62 10.22 -3.16
C LEU A 135 -6.28 10.61 -3.80
N ILE A 136 -6.00 10.07 -4.98
CA ILE A 136 -4.74 10.36 -5.69
C ILE A 136 -4.63 11.83 -6.03
N GLY A 137 -5.70 12.45 -6.54
CA GLY A 137 -5.71 13.89 -6.85
C GLY A 137 -5.36 14.76 -5.64
N ALA A 138 -5.93 14.47 -4.48
CA ALA A 138 -5.60 15.19 -3.25
C ALA A 138 -4.14 14.96 -2.81
N LEU A 139 -3.69 13.69 -2.82
CA LEU A 139 -2.33 13.35 -2.39
C LEU A 139 -1.26 13.96 -3.29
N VAL A 140 -1.42 13.91 -4.61
CA VAL A 140 -0.42 14.48 -5.54
C VAL A 140 -0.46 16.01 -5.62
N SER A 141 -1.56 16.63 -5.22
CA SER A 141 -1.67 18.09 -5.13
C SER A 141 -0.98 18.65 -3.88
N ASP A 142 -0.63 17.84 -2.90
CA ASP A 142 0.15 18.24 -1.74
C ASP A 142 1.61 18.47 -2.15
N SER A 143 2.14 19.66 -1.88
CA SER A 143 3.51 20.04 -2.26
C SER A 143 4.60 19.15 -1.65
N ARG A 144 4.29 18.39 -0.60
CA ARG A 144 5.18 17.40 0.03
C ARG A 144 5.29 16.11 -0.77
N THR A 145 4.34 15.83 -1.66
CA THR A 145 4.37 14.60 -2.46
C THR A 145 5.46 14.68 -3.51
N GLN A 146 6.46 13.82 -3.39
CA GLN A 146 7.63 13.76 -4.27
C GLN A 146 7.59 12.60 -5.24
N CYS A 147 6.78 11.59 -4.97
CA CYS A 147 6.69 10.41 -5.80
C CYS A 147 5.29 9.79 -5.71
N LEU A 148 4.75 9.43 -6.87
CA LEU A 148 3.62 8.52 -7.01
C LEU A 148 4.10 7.28 -7.77
N GLU A 149 3.87 6.12 -7.20
CA GLU A 149 4.04 4.81 -7.83
C GLU A 149 2.67 4.20 -8.10
N ILE A 150 2.52 3.56 -9.26
CA ILE A 150 1.38 2.68 -9.57
C ILE A 150 1.95 1.28 -9.75
N THR A 151 1.49 0.34 -8.94
CA THR A 151 2.02 -1.03 -8.88
C THR A 151 0.93 -2.08 -9.14
N GLU A 152 1.35 -3.34 -9.26
CA GLU A 152 0.53 -4.55 -9.47
C GLU A 152 -0.29 -4.59 -10.78
N PHE A 153 -0.10 -3.64 -11.71
CA PHE A 153 -0.60 -3.80 -13.07
C PHE A 153 0.18 -4.89 -13.81
N ASN A 154 -0.51 -5.97 -14.17
CA ASN A 154 0.12 -7.09 -14.89
C ASN A 154 -0.37 -7.18 -16.33
N PRO A 155 0.41 -6.70 -17.31
CA PRO A 155 0.01 -6.70 -18.73
C PRO A 155 0.01 -8.10 -19.37
N THR A 156 0.42 -9.16 -18.64
CA THR A 156 0.39 -10.53 -19.14
C THR A 156 -0.91 -11.27 -18.81
N LEU A 157 -1.76 -10.68 -17.97
CA LEU A 157 -3.08 -11.22 -17.66
C LEU A 157 -4.08 -10.97 -18.81
N PRO A 158 -5.22 -11.69 -18.85
CA PRO A 158 -6.25 -11.45 -19.87
C PRO A 158 -6.81 -10.02 -19.80
N ASN A 159 -7.01 -9.42 -21.00
CA ASN A 159 -7.65 -8.10 -21.18
C ASN A 159 -7.01 -6.94 -20.39
N PRO A 160 -5.67 -6.80 -20.37
CA PRO A 160 -5.02 -5.76 -19.58
C PRO A 160 -5.41 -4.34 -20.05
N GLU A 161 -5.77 -4.21 -21.33
CA GLU A 161 -6.21 -2.94 -21.94
C GLU A 161 -7.48 -2.36 -21.30
N LEU A 162 -8.30 -3.17 -20.63
CA LEU A 162 -9.51 -2.69 -19.97
C LEU A 162 -9.21 -1.92 -18.67
N LEU A 163 -8.05 -2.14 -18.04
CA LEU A 163 -7.62 -1.39 -16.85
C LEU A 163 -6.89 -0.08 -17.21
N LEU A 164 -6.29 0.01 -18.41
CA LEU A 164 -5.53 1.19 -18.81
C LEU A 164 -6.29 2.52 -18.71
N PRO A 165 -7.59 2.63 -19.14
CA PRO A 165 -8.33 3.87 -19.01
C PRO A 165 -8.52 4.32 -17.55
N ALA A 166 -8.59 3.40 -16.60
CA ALA A 166 -8.64 3.73 -15.18
C ALA A 166 -7.30 4.31 -14.71
N ILE A 167 -6.18 3.65 -15.06
CA ILE A 167 -4.82 4.11 -14.75
C ILE A 167 -4.57 5.50 -15.36
N GLU A 168 -4.94 5.73 -16.62
CA GLU A 168 -4.81 7.02 -17.27
C GLU A 168 -5.57 8.13 -16.52
N GLN A 169 -6.77 7.84 -16.04
CA GLN A 169 -7.56 8.79 -15.26
C GLN A 169 -6.92 9.08 -13.89
N LEU A 170 -6.30 8.11 -13.25
CA LEU A 170 -5.57 8.30 -11.99
C LEU A 170 -4.33 9.16 -12.15
N LEU A 171 -3.68 9.10 -13.32
CA LEU A 171 -2.48 9.88 -13.64
C LEU A 171 -2.76 11.31 -14.10
N GLN A 172 -3.99 11.63 -14.52
CA GLN A 172 -4.32 12.99 -15.01
C GLN A 172 -3.88 14.12 -14.08
N PRO A 173 -4.06 14.05 -12.74
CA PRO A 173 -3.62 15.11 -11.84
C PRO A 173 -2.10 15.32 -11.79
N VAL A 174 -1.32 14.32 -12.21
CA VAL A 174 0.15 14.38 -12.25
C VAL A 174 0.66 14.97 -13.57
N LEU A 175 -0.14 14.81 -14.65
CA LEU A 175 0.24 15.18 -16.03
C LEU A 175 -0.25 16.59 -16.42
N SER A 176 -1.07 17.21 -15.57
CA SER A 176 -1.61 18.57 -15.77
C SER A 176 -0.79 19.62 -15.07
#